data_c8e2922f6e2cc3b8d3a1e92180f570a2
#
_entry.id   c8e2922f6e2cc3b8d3a1e92180f570a2
#
_cell.length_a   1.000
_cell.length_b   1.000
_cell.length_c   1.000
_cell.angle_alpha   90.00
_cell.angle_beta   90.00
_cell.angle_gamma   90.00
#
_symmetry.space_group_name_H-M   'P 1'
#
loop_
_entity.id
_entity.type
_entity.pdbx_description
1 polymer ?
#
loop_
_entity_poly.entity_id
_entity_poly.type
_entity_poly.pdbx_seq_one_letter_code
_entity_poly.pdbx_strand_id
1 'polypeptide(L)'
;KIKRVKKIDNKNKDFYKSYFFNKKNKLPLVDAKIAISKDFLTIKKKSKWITNTRSRNVGHLIRSKYDCIISTSTSINSDNSLLNCRIKGLNNLKPDLVIIDRKLKLKKKLSLFALAKKRKTFLFTTSNNSKKITFFRKKNIKVIKLNSLSTRKNFLFFLKELFRLGKRRILIEAGLTFLNVLSKMRLINNVYMFKSDVKLGSSGFNNSKKNFIKSLKNFKQINVNLNTDKLFKARVR
;
A
#
# COMPACT_ATOMS: atom_id res chain seq x y z
N LYS A 1 20.83 -33.74 12.85
CA LYS A 1 21.23 -32.65 13.81
C LYS A 1 20.95 -31.31 13.19
N ILE A 2 20.02 -30.50 13.79
CA ILE A 2 19.71 -29.15 13.34
C ILE A 2 20.83 -28.23 13.82
N LYS A 3 21.63 -27.69 12.90
CA LYS A 3 22.66 -26.70 13.25
C LYS A 3 21.99 -25.35 13.56
N ARG A 4 22.23 -24.79 14.74
CA ARG A 4 21.82 -23.38 15.04
C ARG A 4 22.65 -22.44 14.19
N VAL A 5 21.96 -21.67 13.33
CA VAL A 5 22.61 -20.59 12.59
C VAL A 5 22.81 -19.40 13.54
N LYS A 6 24.08 -19.13 13.88
CA LYS A 6 24.45 -18.03 14.80
C LYS A 6 24.23 -16.63 14.23
N LYS A 7 24.13 -16.47 12.91
CA LYS A 7 23.98 -15.16 12.28
C LYS A 7 23.10 -15.28 11.02
N ILE A 8 21.99 -14.54 11.00
CA ILE A 8 21.11 -14.47 9.83
C ILE A 8 21.73 -13.50 8.84
N ASP A 9 21.92 -13.93 7.60
CA ASP A 9 22.45 -13.10 6.52
C ASP A 9 21.58 -11.83 6.34
N ASN A 10 22.23 -10.70 6.07
CA ASN A 10 21.56 -9.42 5.87
C ASN A 10 20.51 -9.44 4.75
N LYS A 11 20.67 -10.31 3.75
CA LYS A 11 19.73 -10.48 2.63
C LYS A 11 18.37 -11.02 3.09
N ASN A 12 18.33 -11.87 4.12
CA ASN A 12 17.12 -12.51 4.63
C ASN A 12 16.51 -11.76 5.86
N LYS A 13 17.20 -10.71 6.32
CA LYS A 13 16.83 -10.00 7.55
C LYS A 13 15.39 -9.44 7.54
N ASP A 14 14.92 -8.94 6.41
CA ASP A 14 13.56 -8.39 6.28
C ASP A 14 12.48 -9.50 6.33
N PHE A 15 12.77 -10.71 5.79
CA PHE A 15 11.88 -11.85 5.88
C PHE A 15 11.72 -12.31 7.33
N TYR A 16 12.82 -12.61 8.00
CA TYR A 16 12.80 -13.05 9.40
C TYR A 16 12.20 -12.00 10.34
N LYS A 17 12.46 -10.71 10.09
CA LYS A 17 11.85 -9.64 10.86
C LYS A 17 10.32 -9.64 10.74
N SER A 18 9.77 -9.85 9.54
CA SER A 18 8.32 -9.98 9.35
C SER A 18 7.77 -11.21 10.06
N TYR A 19 8.47 -12.36 9.96
CA TYR A 19 8.09 -13.59 10.64
C TYR A 19 8.02 -13.41 12.16
N PHE A 20 9.08 -12.88 12.80
CA PHE A 20 9.09 -12.65 14.24
C PHE A 20 8.02 -11.60 14.67
N PHE A 21 7.85 -10.55 13.88
CA PHE A 21 6.79 -9.57 14.14
C PHE A 21 5.40 -10.22 14.12
N ASN A 22 5.12 -11.04 13.13
CA ASN A 22 3.83 -11.74 13.00
C ASN A 22 3.62 -12.74 14.14
N LYS A 23 4.65 -13.52 14.51
CA LYS A 23 4.58 -14.49 15.60
C LYS A 23 4.28 -13.81 16.93
N LYS A 24 4.98 -12.71 17.23
CA LYS A 24 4.84 -11.95 18.49
C LYS A 24 3.51 -11.20 18.58
N ASN A 25 3.11 -10.50 17.53
CA ASN A 25 2.00 -9.53 17.59
C ASN A 25 0.67 -10.09 17.08
N LYS A 26 0.67 -11.22 16.37
CA LYS A 26 -0.51 -11.77 15.67
C LYS A 26 -1.15 -10.74 14.73
N LEU A 27 -0.30 -9.92 14.10
CA LEU A 27 -0.63 -8.85 13.17
C LEU A 27 0.26 -8.93 11.93
N PRO A 28 -0.20 -8.44 10.76
CA PRO A 28 0.66 -8.32 9.58
C PRO A 28 1.72 -7.25 9.77
N LEU A 29 2.87 -7.41 9.13
CA LEU A 29 3.81 -6.32 8.94
C LEU A 29 3.23 -5.37 7.89
N VAL A 30 3.12 -4.09 8.22
CA VAL A 30 2.49 -3.07 7.37
C VAL A 30 3.54 -2.07 6.93
N ASP A 31 3.82 -2.03 5.65
CA ASP A 31 4.68 -1.04 5.04
C ASP A 31 3.85 -0.12 4.13
N ALA A 32 4.32 1.09 3.88
CA ALA A 32 3.71 2.02 2.96
C ALA A 32 4.65 2.37 1.81
N LYS A 33 4.08 2.72 0.66
CA LYS A 33 4.83 3.26 -0.48
C LYS A 33 4.22 4.58 -0.90
N ILE A 34 5.08 5.58 -1.10
CA ILE A 34 4.70 6.90 -1.60
C ILE A 34 5.67 7.35 -2.70
N ALA A 35 5.17 8.11 -3.66
CA ALA A 35 5.98 8.85 -4.62
C ALA A 35 5.80 10.36 -4.38
N ILE A 36 6.90 11.10 -4.39
CA ILE A 36 6.92 12.54 -4.18
C ILE A 36 7.81 13.22 -5.22
N SER A 37 7.49 14.46 -5.54
CA SER A 37 8.36 15.34 -6.34
C SER A 37 9.52 15.87 -5.50
N LYS A 38 10.45 16.59 -6.15
CA LYS A 38 11.57 17.28 -5.47
C LYS A 38 11.09 18.24 -4.38
N ASP A 39 9.97 18.90 -4.61
CA ASP A 39 9.31 19.87 -3.71
C ASP A 39 8.23 19.25 -2.82
N PHE A 40 8.25 17.90 -2.65
CA PHE A 40 7.40 17.14 -1.74
C PHE A 40 5.89 17.18 -2.07
N LEU A 41 5.55 17.22 -3.35
CA LEU A 41 4.18 17.11 -3.83
C LEU A 41 3.89 15.67 -4.26
N THR A 42 2.65 15.22 -4.05
CA THR A 42 2.23 13.82 -4.29
C THR A 42 1.27 13.65 -5.46
N ILE A 43 0.79 14.75 -6.02
CA ILE A 43 -0.17 14.76 -7.13
C ILE A 43 0.27 15.78 -8.16
N LYS A 44 0.26 15.38 -9.44
CA LYS A 44 0.51 16.24 -10.60
C LYS A 44 -0.81 16.49 -11.34
N LYS A 45 -1.16 17.76 -11.61
CA LYS A 45 -2.47 18.14 -12.17
C LYS A 45 -2.77 17.52 -13.54
N LYS A 46 -1.84 17.57 -14.46
CA LYS A 46 -2.04 17.14 -15.86
C LYS A 46 -1.40 15.79 -16.20
N SER A 47 -0.88 15.07 -15.21
CA SER A 47 -0.18 13.80 -15.44
C SER A 47 -0.35 12.87 -14.25
N LYS A 48 -0.50 11.60 -14.54
CA LYS A 48 -0.61 10.55 -13.52
C LYS A 48 0.72 10.29 -12.80
N TRP A 49 1.85 10.57 -13.42
CA TRP A 49 3.15 10.10 -12.98
C TRP A 49 4.04 11.23 -12.49
N ILE A 50 4.57 11.08 -11.27
CA ILE A 50 5.58 11.97 -10.67
C ILE A 50 6.96 11.39 -10.93
N THR A 51 7.10 10.07 -10.84
CA THR A 51 8.36 9.33 -10.99
C THR A 51 8.50 8.71 -12.37
N ASN A 52 9.74 8.45 -12.79
CA ASN A 52 10.08 7.86 -14.07
C ASN A 52 9.69 6.37 -14.18
N THR A 53 9.90 5.78 -15.35
CA THR A 53 9.53 4.38 -15.62
C THR A 53 10.34 3.39 -14.80
N ARG A 54 11.64 3.62 -14.56
CA ARG A 54 12.48 2.74 -13.75
C ARG A 54 11.98 2.69 -12.30
N SER A 55 11.64 3.85 -11.73
CA SER A 55 11.02 3.94 -10.39
C SER A 55 9.71 3.16 -10.32
N ARG A 56 8.86 3.25 -11.35
CA ARG A 56 7.60 2.49 -11.40
C ARG A 56 7.83 0.98 -11.49
N ASN A 57 8.84 0.53 -12.25
CA ASN A 57 9.21 -0.89 -12.33
C ASN A 57 9.69 -1.42 -10.98
N VAL A 58 10.53 -0.66 -10.27
CA VAL A 58 10.94 -1.02 -8.90
C VAL A 58 9.74 -1.00 -7.95
N GLY A 59 8.79 -0.10 -8.13
CA GLY A 59 7.51 -0.12 -7.42
C GLY A 59 6.73 -1.43 -7.64
N HIS A 60 6.71 -1.95 -8.87
CA HIS A 60 6.13 -3.26 -9.18
C HIS A 60 6.91 -4.40 -8.51
N LEU A 61 8.24 -4.35 -8.50
CA LEU A 61 9.08 -5.32 -7.80
C LEU A 61 8.84 -5.29 -6.27
N ILE A 62 8.64 -4.11 -5.69
CA ILE A 62 8.26 -4.01 -4.27
C ILE A 62 6.92 -4.72 -4.04
N ARG A 63 5.91 -4.49 -4.87
CA ARG A 63 4.59 -5.13 -4.75
C ARG A 63 4.66 -6.65 -4.72
N SER A 64 5.54 -7.27 -5.51
CA SER A 64 5.69 -8.74 -5.56
C SER A 64 6.10 -9.36 -4.22
N LYS A 65 6.65 -8.57 -3.30
CA LYS A 65 7.11 -9.03 -1.97
C LYS A 65 6.01 -9.02 -0.90
N TYR A 66 4.77 -8.66 -1.26
CA TYR A 66 3.66 -8.50 -0.32
C TYR A 66 2.49 -9.42 -0.66
N ASP A 67 1.79 -9.89 0.36
CA ASP A 67 0.61 -10.76 0.20
C ASP A 67 -0.60 -9.97 -0.29
N CYS A 68 -0.72 -8.72 0.11
CA CYS A 68 -1.75 -7.84 -0.40
C CYS A 68 -1.33 -6.37 -0.42
N ILE A 69 -2.03 -5.60 -1.26
CA ILE A 69 -1.94 -4.13 -1.32
C ILE A 69 -3.23 -3.56 -0.75
N ILE A 70 -3.12 -2.62 0.18
CA ILE A 70 -4.25 -1.82 0.66
C ILE A 70 -4.27 -0.48 -0.08
N SER A 71 -5.44 -0.11 -0.60
CA SER A 71 -5.70 1.23 -1.11
C SER A 71 -7.09 1.72 -0.70
N THR A 72 -7.38 3.00 -0.94
CA THR A 72 -8.70 3.59 -0.69
C THR A 72 -9.49 3.72 -1.98
N SER A 73 -10.82 3.70 -1.89
CA SER A 73 -11.69 3.98 -3.05
C SER A 73 -11.39 5.33 -3.68
N THR A 74 -11.04 6.34 -2.89
CA THR A 74 -10.65 7.67 -3.38
C THR A 74 -9.43 7.59 -4.30
N SER A 75 -8.35 6.94 -3.85
CA SER A 75 -7.13 6.79 -4.66
C SER A 75 -7.37 5.96 -5.92
N ILE A 76 -8.14 4.88 -5.80
CA ILE A 76 -8.46 4.02 -6.95
C ILE A 76 -9.34 4.76 -7.97
N ASN A 77 -10.33 5.52 -7.51
CA ASN A 77 -11.21 6.30 -8.38
C ASN A 77 -10.48 7.41 -9.15
N SER A 78 -9.48 8.04 -8.50
CA SER A 78 -8.63 9.07 -9.11
C SER A 78 -7.76 8.49 -10.22
N ASP A 79 -7.10 7.37 -9.94
CA ASP A 79 -6.03 6.88 -10.79
C ASP A 79 -6.46 5.75 -11.73
N ASN A 80 -7.66 5.19 -11.55
CA ASN A 80 -8.09 3.93 -12.18
C ASN A 80 -7.00 2.85 -12.12
N SER A 81 -6.36 2.72 -10.95
CA SER A 81 -5.15 1.93 -10.78
C SER A 81 -5.43 0.44 -10.59
N LEU A 82 -4.65 -0.40 -11.26
CA LEU A 82 -4.75 -1.85 -11.15
C LEU A 82 -4.11 -2.39 -9.85
N LEU A 83 -3.12 -1.70 -9.29
CA LEU A 83 -2.40 -2.08 -8.06
C LEU A 83 -1.92 -3.55 -8.07
N ASN A 84 -1.36 -3.98 -9.20
CA ASN A 84 -0.80 -5.32 -9.40
C ASN A 84 0.69 -5.26 -9.74
N CYS A 85 1.36 -6.41 -9.72
CA CYS A 85 2.70 -6.56 -10.27
C CYS A 85 2.59 -6.78 -11.78
N ARG A 86 3.37 -6.03 -12.59
CA ARG A 86 3.39 -6.11 -14.06
C ARG A 86 4.82 -6.27 -14.57
N ILE A 87 5.61 -7.12 -13.93
CA ILE A 87 6.96 -7.46 -14.37
C ILE A 87 6.89 -8.79 -15.11
N LYS A 88 7.51 -8.85 -16.31
CA LYS A 88 7.63 -10.09 -17.06
C LYS A 88 8.31 -11.16 -16.20
N GLY A 89 7.76 -12.36 -16.18
CA GLY A 89 8.23 -13.45 -15.32
C GLY A 89 7.70 -13.43 -13.89
N LEU A 90 7.15 -12.30 -13.41
CA LEU A 90 6.54 -12.19 -12.06
C LEU A 90 5.00 -12.03 -12.10
N ASN A 91 4.38 -12.23 -13.25
CA ASN A 91 2.94 -12.02 -13.44
C ASN A 91 2.05 -12.89 -12.56
N ASN A 92 2.57 -14.06 -12.09
CA ASN A 92 1.88 -14.96 -11.17
C ASN A 92 1.92 -14.46 -9.70
N LEU A 93 2.82 -13.55 -9.38
CA LEU A 93 2.95 -12.94 -8.05
C LEU A 93 2.08 -11.67 -8.01
N LYS A 94 0.80 -11.83 -8.17
CA LYS A 94 -0.16 -10.72 -8.08
C LYS A 94 -0.59 -10.59 -6.62
N PRO A 95 -0.18 -9.53 -5.87
CA PRO A 95 -0.67 -9.39 -4.51
C PRO A 95 -2.18 -9.21 -4.54
N ASP A 96 -2.87 -9.77 -3.53
CA ASP A 96 -4.30 -9.54 -3.35
C ASP A 96 -4.57 -8.03 -3.22
N LEU A 97 -5.76 -7.59 -3.58
CA LEU A 97 -6.17 -6.21 -3.40
C LEU A 97 -7.16 -6.07 -2.25
N VAL A 98 -6.87 -5.12 -1.37
CA VAL A 98 -7.76 -4.72 -0.27
C VAL A 98 -8.15 -3.27 -0.49
N ILE A 99 -9.44 -3.03 -0.64
CA ILE A 99 -10.01 -1.70 -0.85
C ILE A 99 -10.73 -1.26 0.41
N ILE A 100 -10.34 -0.10 0.95
CA ILE A 100 -11.09 0.55 2.01
C ILE A 100 -12.07 1.55 1.39
N ASP A 101 -13.36 1.28 1.56
CA ASP A 101 -14.43 2.11 1.04
C ASP A 101 -15.59 2.21 2.02
N ARG A 102 -15.44 3.01 3.07
CA ARG A 102 -16.42 3.12 4.15
C ARG A 102 -17.84 3.41 3.66
N LYS A 103 -18.00 4.23 2.63
CA LYS A 103 -19.31 4.72 2.13
C LYS A 103 -19.71 4.14 0.77
N LEU A 104 -19.02 3.09 0.30
CA LEU A 104 -19.24 2.49 -1.03
C LEU A 104 -19.25 3.53 -2.17
N LYS A 105 -18.19 4.35 -2.22
CA LYS A 105 -17.96 5.38 -3.24
C LYS A 105 -17.13 4.89 -4.44
N LEU A 106 -16.69 3.64 -4.44
CA LEU A 106 -15.96 3.05 -5.55
C LEU A 106 -16.80 3.11 -6.83
N LYS A 107 -16.23 3.63 -7.90
CA LYS A 107 -16.91 3.79 -9.21
C LYS A 107 -17.24 2.43 -9.80
N LYS A 108 -18.34 2.34 -10.55
CA LYS A 108 -18.81 1.08 -11.17
C LYS A 108 -18.00 0.68 -12.42
N LYS A 109 -17.30 1.60 -13.07
CA LYS A 109 -16.49 1.36 -14.28
C LYS A 109 -15.01 1.59 -13.92
N LEU A 110 -14.29 0.52 -13.57
CA LEU A 110 -12.87 0.56 -13.22
C LEU A 110 -12.14 -0.65 -13.81
N SER A 111 -10.93 -0.43 -14.27
CA SER A 111 -10.07 -1.48 -14.87
C SER A 111 -9.75 -2.62 -13.89
N LEU A 112 -9.78 -2.38 -12.58
CA LEU A 112 -9.52 -3.39 -11.57
C LEU A 112 -10.51 -4.56 -11.59
N PHE A 113 -11.76 -4.37 -12.08
CA PHE A 113 -12.77 -5.43 -12.11
C PHE A 113 -12.38 -6.58 -13.05
N ALA A 114 -11.69 -6.30 -14.15
CA ALA A 114 -11.15 -7.34 -15.03
C ALA A 114 -10.14 -8.24 -14.30
N LEU A 115 -9.41 -7.71 -13.33
CA LEU A 115 -8.45 -8.47 -12.52
C LEU A 115 -9.09 -9.17 -11.32
N ALA A 116 -10.27 -8.77 -10.87
CA ALA A 116 -10.96 -9.37 -9.72
C ALA A 116 -11.32 -10.85 -9.96
N LYS A 117 -11.41 -11.28 -11.23
CA LYS A 117 -11.54 -12.70 -11.60
C LYS A 117 -10.24 -13.51 -11.45
N LYS A 118 -9.07 -12.83 -11.49
CA LYS A 118 -7.75 -13.46 -11.55
C LYS A 118 -6.97 -13.36 -10.23
N ARG A 119 -7.39 -12.49 -9.29
CA ARG A 119 -6.79 -12.33 -7.96
C ARG A 119 -7.86 -12.07 -6.91
N LYS A 120 -7.61 -12.46 -5.67
CA LYS A 120 -8.52 -12.15 -4.55
C LYS A 120 -8.59 -10.63 -4.34
N THR A 121 -9.81 -10.11 -4.37
CA THR A 121 -10.08 -8.69 -4.13
C THR A 121 -11.09 -8.57 -3.00
N PHE A 122 -10.74 -7.80 -1.97
CA PHE A 122 -11.56 -7.56 -0.79
C PHE A 122 -11.96 -6.09 -0.75
N LEU A 123 -13.21 -5.81 -0.40
CA LEU A 123 -13.69 -4.46 -0.14
C LEU A 123 -14.22 -4.39 1.29
N PHE A 124 -13.60 -3.57 2.10
CA PHE A 124 -14.01 -3.31 3.48
C PHE A 124 -14.83 -2.04 3.56
N THR A 125 -16.03 -2.16 4.13
CA THR A 125 -17.00 -1.05 4.20
C THR A 125 -17.72 -1.01 5.54
N THR A 126 -18.20 0.17 5.92
CA THR A 126 -19.12 0.37 7.04
C THR A 126 -20.56 0.65 6.57
N SER A 127 -20.78 0.62 5.26
CA SER A 127 -22.09 0.90 4.66
C SER A 127 -22.98 -0.33 4.62
N ASN A 128 -24.29 -0.12 4.80
CA ASN A 128 -25.34 -1.12 4.70
C ASN A 128 -26.05 -1.14 3.33
N ASN A 129 -25.55 -0.38 2.34
CA ASN A 129 -26.21 -0.31 1.03
C ASN A 129 -26.16 -1.66 0.30
N SER A 130 -27.23 -2.43 0.41
CA SER A 130 -27.36 -3.79 -0.14
C SER A 130 -27.17 -3.83 -1.66
N LYS A 131 -27.77 -2.88 -2.39
CA LYS A 131 -27.66 -2.78 -3.86
C LYS A 131 -26.22 -2.65 -4.32
N LYS A 132 -25.42 -1.77 -3.65
CA LYS A 132 -23.99 -1.62 -3.96
C LYS A 132 -23.16 -2.84 -3.55
N ILE A 133 -23.44 -3.43 -2.39
CA ILE A 133 -22.78 -4.66 -1.92
C ILE A 133 -22.98 -5.78 -2.93
N THR A 134 -24.20 -6.02 -3.37
CA THR A 134 -24.53 -7.04 -4.38
C THR A 134 -23.83 -6.77 -5.71
N PHE A 135 -23.79 -5.51 -6.16
CA PHE A 135 -23.04 -5.13 -7.36
C PHE A 135 -21.55 -5.55 -7.27
N PHE A 136 -20.85 -5.24 -6.17
CA PHE A 136 -19.44 -5.59 -6.03
C PHE A 136 -19.23 -7.09 -5.90
N ARG A 137 -20.12 -7.81 -5.23
CA ARG A 137 -20.07 -9.29 -5.15
C ARG A 137 -20.19 -9.92 -6.54
N LYS A 138 -21.11 -9.43 -7.40
CA LYS A 138 -21.22 -9.86 -8.81
C LYS A 138 -19.96 -9.57 -9.64
N LYS A 139 -19.10 -8.64 -9.20
CA LYS A 139 -17.78 -8.37 -9.81
C LYS A 139 -16.63 -9.18 -9.19
N ASN A 140 -16.92 -10.30 -8.50
CA ASN A 140 -15.96 -11.15 -7.79
C ASN A 140 -15.15 -10.43 -6.70
N ILE A 141 -15.75 -9.44 -6.07
CA ILE A 141 -15.15 -8.75 -4.92
C ILE A 141 -15.80 -9.27 -3.64
N LYS A 142 -14.97 -9.79 -2.73
CA LYS A 142 -15.43 -10.19 -1.39
C LYS A 142 -15.67 -8.94 -0.53
N VAL A 143 -16.94 -8.60 -0.33
CA VAL A 143 -17.32 -7.45 0.51
C VAL A 143 -17.40 -7.88 1.96
N ILE A 144 -16.63 -7.21 2.83
CA ILE A 144 -16.56 -7.44 4.27
C ILE A 144 -17.05 -6.18 4.97
N LYS A 145 -18.09 -6.34 5.79
CA LYS A 145 -18.62 -5.26 6.61
C LYS A 145 -17.84 -5.13 7.91
N LEU A 146 -17.59 -3.90 8.30
CA LEU A 146 -17.02 -3.52 9.59
C LEU A 146 -17.98 -2.55 10.28
N ASN A 147 -18.05 -2.59 11.59
CA ASN A 147 -18.86 -1.64 12.36
C ASN A 147 -18.31 -0.22 12.25
N SER A 148 -16.99 -0.08 12.29
CA SER A 148 -16.31 1.22 12.17
C SER A 148 -14.87 1.07 11.66
N LEU A 149 -14.34 2.15 11.07
CA LEU A 149 -12.93 2.33 10.70
C LEU A 149 -12.49 3.78 11.01
N SER A 150 -12.64 4.19 12.26
CA SER A 150 -12.33 5.55 12.71
C SER A 150 -11.23 5.63 13.76
N THR A 151 -11.14 4.64 14.63
CA THR A 151 -10.19 4.60 15.75
C THR A 151 -9.05 3.61 15.50
N ARG A 152 -7.96 3.75 16.28
CA ARG A 152 -6.85 2.78 16.27
C ARG A 152 -7.33 1.35 16.60
N LYS A 153 -8.29 1.17 17.51
CA LYS A 153 -8.89 -0.14 17.87
C LYS A 153 -9.56 -0.78 16.64
N ASN A 154 -10.33 -0.01 15.87
CA ASN A 154 -10.99 -0.50 14.66
C ASN A 154 -9.97 -0.92 13.58
N PHE A 155 -8.91 -0.13 13.37
CA PHE A 155 -7.86 -0.50 12.43
C PHE A 155 -7.06 -1.72 12.87
N LEU A 156 -6.81 -1.90 14.16
CA LEU A 156 -6.18 -3.12 14.68
C LEU A 156 -7.07 -4.34 14.44
N PHE A 157 -8.39 -4.22 14.64
CA PHE A 157 -9.34 -5.29 14.31
C PHE A 157 -9.29 -5.62 12.82
N PHE A 158 -9.38 -4.62 11.94
CA PHE A 158 -9.24 -4.78 10.50
C PHE A 158 -7.92 -5.49 10.10
N LEU A 159 -6.80 -5.13 10.70
CA LEU A 159 -5.52 -5.79 10.44
C LEU A 159 -5.49 -7.23 10.97
N LYS A 160 -6.14 -7.53 12.11
CA LYS A 160 -6.32 -8.89 12.61
C LYS A 160 -7.14 -9.74 11.65
N GLU A 161 -8.20 -9.19 11.06
CA GLU A 161 -8.99 -9.90 10.04
C GLU A 161 -8.14 -10.22 8.80
N LEU A 162 -7.32 -9.28 8.33
CA LEU A 162 -6.39 -9.57 7.23
C LEU A 162 -5.35 -10.64 7.63
N PHE A 163 -4.88 -10.62 8.86
CA PHE A 163 -3.97 -11.65 9.36
C PHE A 163 -4.64 -13.05 9.39
N ARG A 164 -5.92 -13.15 9.79
CA ARG A 164 -6.71 -14.39 9.73
C ARG A 164 -6.90 -14.88 8.30
N LEU A 165 -7.03 -13.94 7.35
CA LEU A 165 -7.09 -14.24 5.91
C LEU A 165 -5.71 -14.61 5.31
N GLY A 166 -4.70 -14.84 6.14
CA GLY A 166 -3.37 -15.27 5.72
C GLY A 166 -2.44 -14.14 5.26
N LYS A 167 -2.83 -12.86 5.39
CA LYS A 167 -2.00 -11.73 4.96
C LYS A 167 -0.98 -11.39 6.05
N ARG A 168 0.29 -11.69 5.79
CA ARG A 168 1.42 -11.51 6.72
C ARG A 168 2.20 -10.24 6.44
N ARG A 169 2.29 -9.85 5.17
CA ARG A 169 2.99 -8.64 4.70
C ARG A 169 2.04 -7.82 3.85
N ILE A 170 1.83 -6.58 4.24
CA ILE A 170 0.87 -5.65 3.63
C ILE A 170 1.59 -4.41 3.14
N LEU A 171 1.35 -4.02 1.89
CA LEU A 171 1.80 -2.75 1.33
C LEU A 171 0.63 -1.78 1.22
N ILE A 172 0.76 -0.58 1.77
CA ILE A 172 -0.22 0.48 1.61
C ILE A 172 0.20 1.40 0.47
N GLU A 173 -0.64 1.50 -0.55
CA GLU A 173 -0.52 2.48 -1.63
C GLU A 173 -1.78 3.33 -1.68
N ALA A 174 -1.77 4.45 -0.98
CA ALA A 174 -2.90 5.37 -0.86
C ALA A 174 -2.40 6.82 -0.72
N GLY A 175 -3.32 7.78 -0.84
CA GLY A 175 -3.02 9.20 -0.71
C GLY A 175 -2.59 9.61 0.71
N LEU A 176 -1.97 10.80 0.82
CA LEU A 176 -1.42 11.36 2.06
C LEU A 176 -2.43 11.40 3.22
N THR A 177 -3.70 11.66 2.95
CA THR A 177 -4.75 11.70 3.99
C THR A 177 -4.81 10.38 4.75
N PHE A 178 -4.83 9.26 4.04
CA PHE A 178 -4.90 7.95 4.65
C PHE A 178 -3.58 7.57 5.36
N LEU A 179 -2.44 7.89 4.75
CA LEU A 179 -1.12 7.66 5.34
C LEU A 179 -0.93 8.48 6.63
N ASN A 180 -1.38 9.75 6.67
CA ASN A 180 -1.38 10.57 7.88
C ASN A 180 -2.19 9.92 9.01
N VAL A 181 -3.38 9.38 8.72
CA VAL A 181 -4.22 8.69 9.73
C VAL A 181 -3.50 7.49 10.30
N LEU A 182 -2.96 6.61 9.46
CA LEU A 182 -2.29 5.39 9.89
C LEU A 182 -0.97 5.67 10.62
N SER A 183 -0.24 6.71 10.22
CA SER A 183 0.99 7.13 10.89
C SER A 183 0.71 7.64 12.30
N LYS A 184 -0.29 8.52 12.48
CA LYS A 184 -0.73 8.98 13.81
C LYS A 184 -1.13 7.83 14.72
N MET A 185 -1.75 6.79 14.15
CA MET A 185 -2.14 5.57 14.87
C MET A 185 -0.96 4.61 15.10
N ARG A 186 0.25 4.92 14.64
CA ARG A 186 1.44 4.06 14.70
C ARG A 186 1.20 2.67 14.12
N LEU A 187 0.54 2.61 12.95
CA LEU A 187 0.19 1.35 12.27
C LEU A 187 1.06 1.05 11.05
N ILE A 188 2.03 1.90 10.71
CA ILE A 188 2.99 1.71 9.63
C ILE A 188 4.34 1.33 10.23
N ASN A 189 4.97 0.28 9.72
CA ASN A 189 6.29 -0.17 10.16
C ASN A 189 7.41 0.52 9.37
N ASN A 190 7.36 0.49 8.05
CA ASN A 190 8.33 1.14 7.19
C ASN A 190 7.65 1.89 6.05
N VAL A 191 8.36 2.85 5.46
CA VAL A 191 7.91 3.59 4.27
C VAL A 191 8.95 3.50 3.18
N TYR A 192 8.55 3.11 1.98
CA TYR A 192 9.31 3.27 0.75
C TYR A 192 8.90 4.59 0.10
N MET A 193 9.84 5.51 -0.03
CA MET A 193 9.62 6.81 -0.62
C MET A 193 10.42 6.94 -1.91
N PHE A 194 9.74 7.02 -3.03
CA PHE A 194 10.34 7.40 -4.31
C PHE A 194 10.31 8.92 -4.41
N LYS A 195 11.48 9.53 -4.53
CA LYS A 195 11.63 10.97 -4.70
C LYS A 195 12.10 11.26 -6.11
N SER A 196 11.26 11.94 -6.87
CA SER A 196 11.59 12.43 -8.20
C SER A 196 12.51 13.63 -8.11
N ASP A 197 13.34 13.82 -9.12
CA ASP A 197 14.16 15.03 -9.27
C ASP A 197 13.37 16.23 -9.82
N VAL A 198 12.17 16.01 -10.32
CA VAL A 198 11.31 17.04 -10.90
C VAL A 198 10.62 17.86 -9.82
N LYS A 199 10.74 19.19 -9.87
CA LYS A 199 9.88 20.13 -9.15
C LYS A 199 8.55 20.28 -9.88
N LEU A 200 7.44 20.21 -9.17
CA LEU A 200 6.10 20.39 -9.74
C LEU A 200 5.58 21.83 -9.61
N GLY A 201 6.02 22.59 -8.61
CA GLY A 201 5.55 23.94 -8.35
C GLY A 201 4.01 24.05 -8.37
N SER A 202 3.49 25.00 -9.13
CA SER A 202 2.04 25.21 -9.30
C SER A 202 1.31 24.10 -10.02
N SER A 203 2.03 23.23 -10.75
CA SER A 203 1.44 22.05 -11.43
C SER A 203 1.21 20.86 -10.51
N GLY A 204 1.63 20.95 -9.25
CA GLY A 204 1.46 19.90 -8.26
C GLY A 204 0.70 20.36 -7.01
N PHE A 205 0.18 19.39 -6.25
CA PHE A 205 -0.45 19.66 -4.96
C PHE A 205 -0.47 18.44 -4.04
N ASN A 206 -0.92 18.64 -2.80
CA ASN A 206 -1.17 17.58 -1.83
C ASN A 206 -2.62 17.67 -1.32
N ASN A 207 -3.32 16.55 -1.25
CA ASN A 207 -4.68 16.48 -0.69
C ASN A 207 -4.71 16.56 0.85
N SER A 208 -3.57 16.66 1.51
CA SER A 208 -3.45 16.71 2.96
C SER A 208 -2.16 17.41 3.34
N LYS A 209 -2.06 17.83 4.61
CA LYS A 209 -0.83 18.41 5.16
C LYS A 209 0.35 17.43 4.99
N LYS A 210 1.56 17.96 4.75
CA LYS A 210 2.80 17.18 4.55
C LYS A 210 3.32 16.50 5.85
N ASN A 211 2.51 16.46 6.92
CA ASN A 211 2.93 15.98 8.24
C ASN A 211 3.50 14.55 8.20
N PHE A 212 2.88 13.65 7.43
CA PHE A 212 3.41 12.31 7.26
C PHE A 212 4.82 12.31 6.68
N ILE A 213 5.07 13.08 5.60
CA ILE A 213 6.39 13.17 4.98
C ILE A 213 7.40 13.81 5.94
N LYS A 214 6.98 14.88 6.64
CA LYS A 214 7.84 15.58 7.63
C LYS A 214 8.13 14.72 8.85
N SER A 215 7.24 13.80 9.24
CA SER A 215 7.42 12.90 10.37
C SER A 215 8.40 11.74 10.10
N LEU A 216 8.73 11.50 8.84
CA LEU A 216 9.68 10.47 8.47
C LEU A 216 11.10 10.96 8.79
N LYS A 217 11.73 10.29 9.74
CA LYS A 217 13.13 10.50 10.13
C LYS A 217 13.97 9.29 9.72
N ASN A 218 15.29 9.45 9.70
CA ASN A 218 16.24 8.36 9.47
C ASN A 218 15.98 7.61 8.14
N PHE A 219 15.87 8.37 7.06
CA PHE A 219 15.83 7.81 5.72
C PHE A 219 17.15 7.15 5.37
N LYS A 220 17.08 5.88 4.99
CA LYS A 220 18.19 5.18 4.36
C LYS A 220 17.92 5.09 2.86
N GLN A 221 18.82 5.62 2.06
CA GLN A 221 18.74 5.46 0.61
C GLN A 221 18.99 4.00 0.26
N ILE A 222 18.15 3.46 -0.63
CA ILE A 222 18.34 2.15 -1.24
C ILE A 222 19.11 2.36 -2.54
N ASN A 223 20.28 1.76 -2.65
CA ASN A 223 21.10 1.82 -3.85
C ASN A 223 20.46 0.97 -4.95
N VAL A 224 19.77 1.65 -5.87
CA VAL A 224 19.16 1.08 -7.07
C VAL A 224 19.19 2.14 -8.15
N ASN A 225 19.53 1.74 -9.39
CA ASN A 225 19.57 2.69 -10.50
C ASN A 225 18.14 3.06 -10.94
N LEU A 226 17.73 4.27 -10.61
CA LEU A 226 16.45 4.87 -10.98
C LEU A 226 16.60 6.08 -11.90
N ASN A 227 17.74 6.21 -12.58
CA ASN A 227 18.15 7.44 -13.28
C ASN A 227 18.23 8.61 -12.27
N THR A 228 17.43 9.66 -12.49
CA THR A 228 17.42 10.87 -11.65
C THR A 228 16.60 10.71 -10.35
N ASP A 229 15.67 9.75 -10.31
CA ASP A 229 14.88 9.51 -9.09
C ASP A 229 15.71 8.80 -8.01
N LYS A 230 15.26 8.91 -6.75
CA LYS A 230 15.90 8.25 -5.60
C LYS A 230 14.86 7.44 -4.83
N LEU A 231 15.28 6.29 -4.30
CA LEU A 231 14.46 5.46 -3.41
C LEU A 231 15.01 5.50 -1.99
N PHE A 232 14.13 5.81 -1.05
CA PHE A 232 14.45 5.81 0.37
C PHE A 232 13.57 4.83 1.12
N LYS A 233 14.11 4.24 2.19
CA LYS A 233 13.35 3.47 3.18
C LYS A 233 13.51 4.14 4.53
N ALA A 234 12.40 4.45 5.17
CA ALA A 234 12.36 4.96 6.54
C ALA A 234 11.66 3.95 7.45
N ARG A 235 12.17 3.78 8.66
CA ARG A 235 11.47 3.08 9.74
C ARG A 235 10.57 4.08 10.46
N VAL A 236 9.29 3.76 10.62
CA VAL A 236 8.30 4.64 11.27
C VAL A 236 8.01 4.18 12.70
N ARG A 237 8.22 2.87 12.95
CA ARG A 237 7.92 2.23 14.24
C ARG A 237 9.09 1.35 14.71
#